data_35368aa6c7d2ac596128c526bfa7e44d
#
_entry.id   35368aa6c7d2ac596128c526bfa7e44d
#
_cell.length_a   1.000
_cell.length_b   1.000
_cell.length_c   1.000
_cell.angle_alpha   90.00
_cell.angle_beta   90.00
_cell.angle_gamma   90.00
#
_symmetry.space_group_name_H-M   'P 1'
#
loop_
_entity.id
_entity.type
_entity.pdbx_description
1 polymer ?
#
loop_
_entity_poly.entity_id
_entity_poly.type
_entity_poly.pdbx_seq_one_letter_code
_entity_poly.pdbx_strand_id
1 'polypeptide(L)'
;MQRFIDESTAAANSKDGPGAKVWFITGAGRGIGAEIARAALAAGEQVVATGRNVEQLHSTYASFGDRVLCVALDVSQELEAAAAVETAIARFGRIDVLVNNAGYGQLGLFEEVASADVERQFATNVFGLMHVTRAALPAMRARRSGHILNLASIGGFMGFESSSIYCAAKFAVEGFSESLALEVARFKIKVTVVEPGFFRTDFLDGSSVRYGARTVADYPRADYESYNHQQPGDPAKLGRAIVQVATMSEPPLHFLAGTDAVKYATDAFERRRAEVDSHAALSVTTDIDR
;
A
#
# COMPACT_ATOMS: atom_id res chain seq x y z
N MET A 1 47.49 30.06 -33.14
CA MET A 1 46.13 30.54 -33.50
C MET A 1 45.15 29.46 -33.05
N GLN A 2 44.69 29.60 -31.84
CA GLN A 2 44.01 28.59 -31.06
C GLN A 2 42.51 28.99 -30.93
N ARG A 3 41.61 28.18 -31.51
CA ARG A 3 40.18 28.41 -31.38
C ARG A 3 39.68 27.57 -30.20
N PHE A 4 39.24 28.27 -29.17
CA PHE A 4 38.47 27.72 -28.06
C PHE A 4 37.06 27.42 -28.60
N ILE A 5 36.61 26.19 -28.42
CA ILE A 5 35.20 25.81 -28.59
C ILE A 5 34.54 25.97 -27.25
N ASP A 6 33.59 26.88 -27.18
CA ASP A 6 32.75 27.18 -26.04
C ASP A 6 31.62 26.13 -25.99
N GLU A 7 31.75 25.14 -25.10
CA GLU A 7 30.67 24.22 -24.77
C GLU A 7 29.80 24.84 -23.66
N SER A 8 28.88 25.69 -24.05
CA SER A 8 27.79 26.09 -23.19
C SER A 8 26.77 24.95 -23.04
N THR A 9 26.99 24.09 -22.05
CA THR A 9 25.99 23.12 -21.59
C THR A 9 24.85 23.89 -20.94
N ALA A 10 23.70 23.88 -21.61
CA ALA A 10 22.44 24.37 -21.08
C ALA A 10 22.05 23.55 -19.85
N ALA A 11 22.35 24.05 -18.67
CA ALA A 11 21.79 23.57 -17.43
C ALA A 11 20.30 23.89 -17.43
N ALA A 12 19.47 22.85 -17.57
CA ALA A 12 18.04 22.97 -17.38
C ALA A 12 17.79 23.47 -15.94
N ASN A 13 17.22 24.65 -15.84
CA ASN A 13 16.76 25.26 -14.58
C ASN A 13 15.57 24.44 -14.06
N SER A 14 15.82 23.38 -13.26
CA SER A 14 14.78 22.79 -12.43
C SER A 14 14.53 23.74 -11.26
N LYS A 15 13.33 24.28 -11.18
CA LYS A 15 12.85 25.10 -10.04
C LYS A 15 12.56 24.26 -8.79
N ASP A 16 12.99 23.01 -8.78
CA ASP A 16 12.82 22.08 -7.65
C ASP A 16 14.03 22.23 -6.74
N GLY A 17 13.82 22.70 -5.51
CA GLY A 17 14.87 22.85 -4.52
C GLY A 17 15.56 21.50 -4.26
N PRO A 18 16.84 21.48 -3.85
CA PRO A 18 17.59 20.27 -3.58
C PRO A 18 16.98 19.57 -2.36
N GLY A 19 16.05 18.62 -2.59
CA GLY A 19 15.51 17.85 -1.48
C GLY A 19 14.12 17.24 -1.63
N ALA A 20 13.30 17.61 -2.62
CA ALA A 20 11.96 17.01 -2.79
C ALA A 20 12.07 15.50 -3.06
N LYS A 21 11.34 14.70 -2.27
CA LYS A 21 11.26 13.23 -2.47
C LYS A 21 10.30 12.90 -3.61
N VAL A 22 10.57 11.82 -4.30
CA VAL A 22 9.68 11.25 -5.32
C VAL A 22 8.86 10.11 -4.71
N TRP A 23 7.56 10.29 -4.71
CA TRP A 23 6.58 9.33 -4.23
C TRP A 23 5.95 8.59 -5.41
N PHE A 24 6.05 7.27 -5.43
CA PHE A 24 5.34 6.42 -6.38
C PHE A 24 4.14 5.79 -5.66
N ILE A 25 2.91 6.13 -6.08
CA ILE A 25 1.70 5.74 -5.36
C ILE A 25 0.78 4.95 -6.29
N THR A 26 0.48 3.70 -5.93
CA THR A 26 -0.45 2.88 -6.69
C THR A 26 -1.90 3.12 -6.23
N GLY A 27 -2.85 3.13 -7.19
CA GLY A 27 -4.24 3.39 -6.90
C GLY A 27 -4.50 4.81 -6.39
N ALA A 28 -3.80 5.81 -6.95
CA ALA A 28 -3.84 7.20 -6.53
C ALA A 28 -5.07 7.99 -7.02
N GLY A 29 -5.99 7.38 -7.77
CA GLY A 29 -7.13 8.11 -8.36
C GLY A 29 -8.25 8.46 -7.38
N ARG A 30 -8.33 7.80 -6.22
CA ARG A 30 -9.37 8.00 -5.20
C ARG A 30 -8.96 7.46 -3.83
N GLY A 31 -9.81 7.67 -2.83
CA GLY A 31 -9.67 7.11 -1.48
C GLY A 31 -8.35 7.45 -0.82
N ILE A 32 -7.80 6.51 -0.06
CA ILE A 32 -6.57 6.69 0.72
C ILE A 32 -5.39 7.06 -0.19
N GLY A 33 -5.24 6.42 -1.35
CA GLY A 33 -4.14 6.70 -2.28
C GLY A 33 -4.13 8.14 -2.79
N ALA A 34 -5.31 8.69 -3.09
CA ALA A 34 -5.43 10.09 -3.49
C ALA A 34 -5.11 11.05 -2.35
N GLU A 35 -5.51 10.74 -1.11
CA GLU A 35 -5.22 11.57 0.04
C GLU A 35 -3.72 11.54 0.43
N ILE A 36 -3.04 10.38 0.27
CA ILE A 36 -1.58 10.30 0.42
C ILE A 36 -0.90 11.17 -0.63
N ALA A 37 -1.33 11.09 -1.90
CA ALA A 37 -0.77 11.90 -2.97
C ALA A 37 -0.94 13.40 -2.72
N ARG A 38 -2.15 13.83 -2.31
CA ARG A 38 -2.42 15.24 -1.95
C ARG A 38 -1.57 15.70 -0.78
N ALA A 39 -1.42 14.86 0.25
CA ALA A 39 -0.59 15.18 1.41
C ALA A 39 0.89 15.31 1.05
N ALA A 40 1.44 14.42 0.22
CA ALA A 40 2.80 14.49 -0.28
C ALA A 40 3.02 15.78 -1.11
N LEU A 41 2.10 16.10 -2.02
CA LEU A 41 2.15 17.31 -2.82
C LEU A 41 2.04 18.58 -1.97
N ALA A 42 1.22 18.59 -0.93
CA ALA A 42 1.10 19.69 0.03
C ALA A 42 2.39 19.88 0.85
N ALA A 43 3.15 18.81 1.09
CA ALA A 43 4.46 18.85 1.74
C ALA A 43 5.59 19.30 0.78
N GLY A 44 5.28 19.61 -0.48
CA GLY A 44 6.27 20.07 -1.48
C GLY A 44 6.95 18.94 -2.25
N GLU A 45 6.51 17.71 -2.08
CA GLU A 45 7.08 16.52 -2.71
C GLU A 45 6.61 16.34 -4.18
N GLN A 46 7.29 15.46 -4.91
CA GLN A 46 6.92 15.03 -6.26
C GLN A 46 6.16 13.70 -6.22
N VAL A 47 5.16 13.52 -7.06
CA VAL A 47 4.31 12.34 -7.04
C VAL A 47 4.20 11.70 -8.43
N VAL A 48 4.42 10.39 -8.49
CA VAL A 48 3.97 9.53 -9.59
C VAL A 48 2.66 8.91 -9.16
N ALA A 49 1.56 9.47 -9.65
CA ALA A 49 0.22 9.00 -9.39
C ALA A 49 -0.16 7.92 -10.39
N THR A 50 -0.44 6.69 -9.94
CA THR A 50 -0.77 5.61 -10.85
C THR A 50 -2.16 5.02 -10.60
N GLY A 51 -2.77 4.51 -11.66
CA GLY A 51 -4.09 3.88 -11.62
C GLY A 51 -4.54 3.47 -13.01
N ARG A 52 -5.60 2.67 -13.11
CA ARG A 52 -6.11 2.16 -14.39
C ARG A 52 -6.75 3.24 -15.29
N ASN A 53 -7.28 4.30 -14.69
CA ASN A 53 -7.88 5.42 -15.42
C ASN A 53 -6.97 6.65 -15.32
N VAL A 54 -6.16 6.85 -16.37
CA VAL A 54 -5.17 7.94 -16.41
C VAL A 54 -5.83 9.31 -16.60
N GLU A 55 -6.96 9.39 -17.28
CA GLU A 55 -7.74 10.63 -17.45
C GLU A 55 -8.25 11.15 -16.11
N GLN A 56 -8.72 10.23 -15.25
CA GLN A 56 -9.11 10.58 -13.88
C GLN A 56 -7.92 11.13 -13.08
N LEU A 57 -6.72 10.53 -13.22
CA LEU A 57 -5.52 11.04 -12.56
C LEU A 57 -5.16 12.44 -13.04
N HIS A 58 -5.17 12.68 -14.36
CA HIS A 58 -4.90 14.00 -14.92
C HIS A 58 -5.88 15.04 -14.41
N SER A 59 -7.18 14.72 -14.37
CA SER A 59 -8.21 15.60 -13.83
C SER A 59 -7.98 15.89 -12.33
N THR A 60 -7.66 14.85 -11.53
CA THR A 60 -7.48 14.95 -10.08
C THR A 60 -6.29 15.82 -9.71
N TYR A 61 -5.22 15.80 -10.52
CA TYR A 61 -3.94 16.45 -10.20
C TYR A 61 -3.58 17.61 -11.13
N ALA A 62 -4.49 18.08 -11.96
CA ALA A 62 -4.25 19.13 -12.97
C ALA A 62 -3.61 20.41 -12.40
N SER A 63 -3.93 20.79 -11.15
CA SER A 63 -3.42 22.01 -10.51
C SER A 63 -1.97 21.91 -10.01
N PHE A 64 -1.35 20.71 -10.02
CA PHE A 64 -0.03 20.51 -9.45
C PHE A 64 1.12 20.58 -10.47
N GLY A 65 0.80 20.68 -11.76
CA GLY A 65 1.78 20.87 -12.85
C GLY A 65 2.86 19.81 -12.87
N ASP A 66 4.11 20.23 -13.08
CA ASP A 66 5.27 19.33 -13.24
C ASP A 66 5.65 18.50 -12.01
N ARG A 67 5.03 18.77 -10.87
CA ARG A 67 5.25 17.96 -9.65
C ARG A 67 4.53 16.63 -9.66
N VAL A 68 3.61 16.40 -10.62
CA VAL A 68 2.89 15.14 -10.75
C VAL A 68 3.12 14.52 -12.12
N LEU A 69 3.42 13.23 -12.11
CA LEU A 69 3.40 12.37 -13.29
C LEU A 69 2.23 11.38 -13.13
N CYS A 70 1.27 11.44 -14.04
CA CYS A 70 0.17 10.49 -14.08
C CYS A 70 0.53 9.33 -15.02
N VAL A 71 0.42 8.09 -14.52
CA VAL A 71 0.78 6.88 -15.29
C VAL A 71 -0.34 5.85 -15.20
N ALA A 72 -0.76 5.33 -16.35
CA ALA A 72 -1.68 4.19 -16.39
C ALA A 72 -0.98 2.94 -15.83
N LEU A 73 -1.66 2.23 -14.93
CA LEU A 73 -1.12 1.01 -14.32
C LEU A 73 -2.25 0.12 -13.80
N ASP A 74 -2.32 -1.09 -14.32
CA ASP A 74 -2.95 -2.23 -13.65
C ASP A 74 -1.84 -3.01 -12.93
N VAL A 75 -1.83 -2.96 -11.60
CA VAL A 75 -0.77 -3.61 -10.79
C VAL A 75 -0.76 -5.13 -10.95
N SER A 76 -1.87 -5.76 -11.38
CA SER A 76 -1.92 -7.20 -11.63
C SER A 76 -1.08 -7.61 -12.86
N GLN A 77 -0.67 -6.65 -13.69
CA GLN A 77 0.15 -6.88 -14.88
C GLN A 77 1.63 -6.54 -14.59
N GLU A 78 2.48 -7.55 -14.47
CA GLU A 78 3.89 -7.36 -14.09
C GLU A 78 4.65 -6.46 -15.07
N LEU A 79 4.37 -6.58 -16.37
CA LEU A 79 5.02 -5.75 -17.39
C LEU A 79 4.59 -4.27 -17.28
N GLU A 80 3.33 -4.00 -16.94
CA GLU A 80 2.88 -2.62 -16.71
C GLU A 80 3.54 -2.03 -15.46
N ALA A 81 3.71 -2.82 -14.40
CA ALA A 81 4.43 -2.39 -13.19
C ALA A 81 5.87 -2.00 -13.50
N ALA A 82 6.59 -2.80 -14.30
CA ALA A 82 7.94 -2.50 -14.74
C ALA A 82 8.00 -1.20 -15.55
N ALA A 83 7.15 -1.07 -16.57
CA ALA A 83 7.09 0.11 -17.44
C ALA A 83 6.74 1.39 -16.68
N ALA A 84 5.81 1.33 -15.73
CA ALA A 84 5.42 2.47 -14.91
C ALA A 84 6.57 2.95 -14.01
N VAL A 85 7.32 2.03 -13.42
CA VAL A 85 8.51 2.35 -12.61
C VAL A 85 9.62 2.94 -13.48
N GLU A 86 9.89 2.38 -14.66
CA GLU A 86 10.86 2.94 -15.62
C GLU A 86 10.47 4.36 -16.03
N THR A 87 9.21 4.61 -16.32
CA THR A 87 8.68 5.95 -16.63
C THR A 87 8.91 6.93 -15.49
N ALA A 88 8.67 6.52 -14.25
CA ALA A 88 8.93 7.33 -13.06
C ALA A 88 10.41 7.69 -12.92
N ILE A 89 11.31 6.71 -13.09
CA ILE A 89 12.76 6.89 -13.02
C ILE A 89 13.26 7.78 -14.16
N ALA A 90 12.75 7.60 -15.38
CA ALA A 90 13.10 8.45 -16.53
C ALA A 90 12.71 9.91 -16.29
N ARG A 91 11.56 10.18 -15.64
CA ARG A 91 11.06 11.55 -15.36
C ARG A 91 11.76 12.22 -14.19
N PHE A 92 11.98 11.51 -13.09
CA PHE A 92 12.45 12.09 -11.83
C PHE A 92 13.82 11.57 -11.37
N GLY A 93 14.41 10.60 -12.07
CA GLY A 93 15.70 10.01 -11.75
C GLY A 93 15.69 9.05 -10.53
N ARG A 94 14.58 8.98 -9.78
CA ARG A 94 14.53 8.27 -8.49
C ARG A 94 13.10 7.95 -8.07
N ILE A 95 12.98 7.00 -7.15
CA ILE A 95 11.81 6.77 -6.30
C ILE A 95 12.33 6.71 -4.87
N ASP A 96 11.84 7.60 -4.00
CA ASP A 96 12.23 7.64 -2.59
C ASP A 96 11.24 6.94 -1.69
N VAL A 97 9.95 7.06 -2.03
CA VAL A 97 8.86 6.43 -1.30
C VAL A 97 7.97 5.69 -2.28
N LEU A 98 7.83 4.38 -2.08
CA LEU A 98 6.87 3.55 -2.79
C LEU A 98 5.66 3.32 -1.89
N VAL A 99 4.47 3.66 -2.35
CA VAL A 99 3.21 3.39 -1.65
C VAL A 99 2.41 2.37 -2.46
N ASN A 100 2.41 1.14 -2.01
CA ASN A 100 1.58 0.06 -2.55
C ASN A 100 0.19 0.14 -1.91
N ASN A 101 -0.70 0.96 -2.50
CA ASN A 101 -2.04 1.21 -2.01
C ASN A 101 -3.13 0.55 -2.88
N ALA A 102 -2.87 0.28 -4.15
CA ALA A 102 -3.86 -0.31 -5.05
C ALA A 102 -4.44 -1.61 -4.48
N GLY A 103 -5.76 -1.67 -4.39
CA GLY A 103 -6.46 -2.83 -3.85
C GLY A 103 -7.98 -2.61 -3.81
N TYR A 104 -8.70 -3.69 -3.57
CA TYR A 104 -10.15 -3.70 -3.38
C TYR A 104 -10.55 -4.78 -2.39
N GLY A 105 -11.81 -4.83 -1.97
CA GLY A 105 -12.35 -5.83 -1.06
C GLY A 105 -13.15 -6.91 -1.80
N GLN A 106 -12.80 -8.20 -1.61
CA GLN A 106 -13.67 -9.32 -1.92
C GLN A 106 -14.29 -9.79 -0.61
N LEU A 107 -15.58 -9.52 -0.43
CA LEU A 107 -16.35 -9.83 0.77
C LEU A 107 -17.40 -10.90 0.47
N GLY A 108 -17.93 -11.51 1.50
CA GLY A 108 -18.91 -12.60 1.43
C GLY A 108 -18.46 -13.83 2.17
N LEU A 109 -19.38 -14.77 2.33
CA LEU A 109 -19.07 -16.08 2.92
C LEU A 109 -18.15 -16.85 1.99
N PHE A 110 -17.19 -17.58 2.55
CA PHE A 110 -16.16 -18.26 1.75
C PHE A 110 -16.75 -19.20 0.68
N GLU A 111 -17.75 -19.97 1.03
CA GLU A 111 -18.37 -20.91 0.10
C GLU A 111 -19.21 -20.27 -1.00
N GLU A 112 -19.46 -18.96 -0.90
CA GLU A 112 -20.16 -18.17 -1.91
C GLU A 112 -19.21 -17.35 -2.82
N VAL A 113 -17.91 -17.35 -2.53
CA VAL A 113 -16.90 -16.65 -3.33
C VAL A 113 -16.33 -17.61 -4.37
N ALA A 114 -16.51 -17.29 -5.65
CA ALA A 114 -15.97 -18.10 -6.73
C ALA A 114 -14.44 -18.09 -6.75
N SER A 115 -13.81 -19.21 -7.16
CA SER A 115 -12.34 -19.33 -7.25
C SER A 115 -11.71 -18.23 -8.09
N ALA A 116 -12.35 -17.84 -9.20
CA ALA A 116 -11.87 -16.72 -10.04
C ALA A 116 -11.89 -15.37 -9.32
N ASP A 117 -12.77 -15.15 -8.33
CA ASP A 117 -12.78 -13.94 -7.51
C ASP A 117 -11.66 -13.97 -6.47
N VAL A 118 -11.35 -15.16 -5.91
CA VAL A 118 -10.19 -15.37 -5.04
C VAL A 118 -8.90 -15.03 -5.78
N GLU A 119 -8.69 -15.63 -6.96
CA GLU A 119 -7.51 -15.39 -7.80
C GLU A 119 -7.35 -13.90 -8.13
N ARG A 120 -8.44 -13.23 -8.51
CA ARG A 120 -8.47 -11.81 -8.84
C ARG A 120 -8.14 -10.91 -7.64
N GLN A 121 -8.62 -11.28 -6.44
CA GLN A 121 -8.27 -10.59 -5.18
C GLN A 121 -6.77 -10.66 -4.92
N PHE A 122 -6.17 -11.84 -5.03
CA PHE A 122 -4.74 -12.06 -4.83
C PHE A 122 -3.91 -11.41 -5.94
N ALA A 123 -4.33 -11.50 -7.19
CA ALA A 123 -3.65 -10.87 -8.33
C ALA A 123 -3.46 -9.36 -8.11
N THR A 124 -4.49 -8.68 -7.60
CA THR A 124 -4.41 -7.23 -7.35
C THR A 124 -3.73 -6.92 -6.02
N ASN A 125 -4.24 -7.46 -4.90
CA ASN A 125 -3.86 -7.01 -3.56
C ASN A 125 -2.52 -7.57 -3.08
N VAL A 126 -2.06 -8.71 -3.64
CA VAL A 126 -0.84 -9.40 -3.23
C VAL A 126 0.20 -9.36 -4.35
N PHE A 127 -0.08 -10.01 -5.47
CA PHE A 127 0.90 -10.09 -6.56
C PHE A 127 1.18 -8.74 -7.18
N GLY A 128 0.15 -7.88 -7.32
CA GLY A 128 0.33 -6.52 -7.83
C GLY A 128 1.28 -5.68 -6.98
N LEU A 129 1.14 -5.75 -5.66
CA LEU A 129 2.07 -5.13 -4.72
C LEU A 129 3.51 -5.66 -4.90
N MET A 130 3.65 -6.98 -5.06
CA MET A 130 4.96 -7.61 -5.28
C MET A 130 5.59 -7.22 -6.62
N HIS A 131 4.79 -7.10 -7.71
CA HIS A 131 5.27 -6.67 -9.02
C HIS A 131 5.88 -5.26 -8.96
N VAL A 132 5.15 -4.29 -8.40
CA VAL A 132 5.63 -2.91 -8.29
C VAL A 132 6.85 -2.82 -7.37
N THR A 133 6.82 -3.54 -6.25
CA THR A 133 7.97 -3.59 -5.32
C THR A 133 9.21 -4.16 -6.00
N ARG A 134 9.07 -5.28 -6.73
CA ARG A 134 10.17 -5.91 -7.48
C ARG A 134 10.76 -4.96 -8.52
N ALA A 135 9.92 -4.21 -9.22
CA ALA A 135 10.38 -3.24 -10.21
C ALA A 135 11.13 -2.05 -9.57
N ALA A 136 10.68 -1.54 -8.42
CA ALA A 136 11.28 -0.37 -7.76
C ALA A 136 12.57 -0.69 -6.99
N LEU A 137 12.70 -1.90 -6.43
CA LEU A 137 13.80 -2.30 -5.56
C LEU A 137 15.21 -2.11 -6.17
N PRO A 138 15.49 -2.43 -7.45
CA PRO A 138 16.83 -2.24 -8.02
C PRO A 138 17.32 -0.80 -7.92
N ALA A 139 16.46 0.18 -8.20
CA ALA A 139 16.81 1.60 -8.13
C ALA A 139 17.02 2.07 -6.67
N MET A 140 16.17 1.65 -5.74
CA MET A 140 16.32 1.93 -4.32
C MET A 140 17.59 1.29 -3.76
N ARG A 141 17.88 0.03 -4.12
CA ARG A 141 19.08 -0.70 -3.70
C ARG A 141 20.35 -0.05 -4.20
N ALA A 142 20.41 0.36 -5.47
CA ALA A 142 21.58 1.05 -6.04
C ALA A 142 21.89 2.35 -5.29
N ARG A 143 20.87 3.07 -4.87
CA ARG A 143 20.99 4.32 -4.09
C ARG A 143 21.19 4.09 -2.59
N ARG A 144 21.01 2.86 -2.11
CA ARG A 144 21.02 2.50 -0.68
C ARG A 144 20.07 3.38 0.15
N SER A 145 18.91 3.66 -0.40
CA SER A 145 17.91 4.54 0.21
C SER A 145 16.54 4.28 -0.41
N GLY A 146 15.51 4.23 0.39
CA GLY A 146 14.12 4.08 -0.02
C GLY A 146 13.22 3.79 1.18
N HIS A 147 11.92 4.01 1.00
CA HIS A 147 10.90 3.61 1.96
C HIS A 147 9.73 2.99 1.22
N ILE A 148 9.38 1.76 1.55
CA ILE A 148 8.25 1.02 0.99
C ILE A 148 7.14 1.02 2.03
N LEU A 149 5.98 1.57 1.66
CA LEU A 149 4.77 1.62 2.47
C LEU A 149 3.74 0.68 1.85
N ASN A 150 3.45 -0.42 2.50
CA ASN A 150 2.50 -1.43 2.03
C ASN A 150 1.16 -1.26 2.76
N LEU A 151 0.09 -0.92 2.03
CA LEU A 151 -1.25 -0.79 2.60
C LEU A 151 -1.84 -2.19 2.83
N ALA A 152 -1.70 -2.69 4.07
CA ALA A 152 -2.42 -3.84 4.57
C ALA A 152 -3.82 -3.43 5.05
N SER A 153 -4.19 -3.79 6.23
CA SER A 153 -5.44 -3.47 6.92
C SER A 153 -5.39 -4.08 8.31
N ILE A 154 -6.23 -3.64 9.22
CA ILE A 154 -6.51 -4.43 10.44
C ILE A 154 -7.00 -5.85 10.09
N GLY A 155 -7.58 -6.06 8.89
CA GLY A 155 -7.89 -7.38 8.34
C GLY A 155 -6.67 -8.22 7.96
N GLY A 156 -5.45 -7.67 7.96
CA GLY A 156 -4.18 -8.40 7.87
C GLY A 156 -3.69 -8.88 9.22
N PHE A 157 -4.25 -8.36 10.30
CA PHE A 157 -3.87 -8.63 11.67
C PHE A 157 -4.83 -9.62 12.37
N MET A 158 -6.11 -9.55 12.02
CA MET A 158 -7.15 -10.47 12.50
C MET A 158 -8.19 -10.76 11.43
N GLY A 159 -8.92 -11.88 11.61
CA GLY A 159 -10.04 -12.23 10.74
C GLY A 159 -11.31 -11.48 11.09
N PHE A 160 -12.11 -11.20 10.06
CA PHE A 160 -13.46 -10.65 10.18
C PHE A 160 -14.46 -11.57 9.48
N GLU A 161 -15.65 -11.68 10.03
CA GLU A 161 -16.74 -12.43 9.42
C GLU A 161 -17.05 -11.91 8.00
N SER A 162 -17.42 -12.80 7.10
CA SER A 162 -17.69 -12.50 5.68
C SER A 162 -16.53 -11.78 4.94
N SER A 163 -15.29 -11.98 5.40
CA SER A 163 -14.10 -11.30 4.83
C SER A 163 -12.89 -12.21 4.70
N SER A 164 -13.08 -13.53 4.71
CA SER A 164 -11.98 -14.51 4.75
C SER A 164 -10.95 -14.31 3.64
N ILE A 165 -11.39 -14.07 2.40
CA ILE A 165 -10.51 -13.89 1.24
C ILE A 165 -9.77 -12.55 1.30
N TYR A 166 -10.47 -11.47 1.70
CA TYR A 166 -9.83 -10.17 1.90
C TYR A 166 -8.78 -10.22 3.03
N CYS A 167 -9.16 -10.80 4.18
CA CYS A 167 -8.23 -10.96 5.29
C CYS A 167 -7.01 -11.81 4.89
N ALA A 168 -7.22 -12.95 4.21
CA ALA A 168 -6.12 -13.78 3.74
C ALA A 168 -5.13 -13.01 2.85
N ALA A 169 -5.64 -12.19 1.91
CA ALA A 169 -4.79 -11.35 1.08
C ALA A 169 -4.02 -10.30 1.90
N LYS A 170 -4.65 -9.70 2.93
CA LYS A 170 -3.99 -8.71 3.79
C LYS A 170 -2.99 -9.35 4.76
N PHE A 171 -3.23 -10.55 5.28
CA PHE A 171 -2.22 -11.34 6.00
C PHE A 171 -1.01 -11.68 5.12
N ALA A 172 -1.23 -11.98 3.83
CA ALA A 172 -0.13 -12.21 2.90
C ALA A 172 0.74 -10.95 2.72
N VAL A 173 0.14 -9.76 2.72
CA VAL A 173 0.88 -8.48 2.67
C VAL A 173 1.70 -8.26 3.94
N GLU A 174 1.17 -8.61 5.13
CA GLU A 174 1.91 -8.54 6.39
C GLU A 174 3.18 -9.41 6.34
N GLY A 175 3.01 -10.73 6.14
CA GLY A 175 4.14 -11.66 6.14
C GLY A 175 5.18 -11.36 5.06
N PHE A 176 4.74 -10.93 3.87
CA PHE A 176 5.64 -10.46 2.82
C PHE A 176 6.46 -9.24 3.28
N SER A 177 5.79 -8.27 3.89
CA SER A 177 6.43 -7.00 4.28
C SER A 177 7.43 -7.18 5.42
N GLU A 178 7.09 -7.99 6.44
CA GLU A 178 8.02 -8.33 7.52
C GLU A 178 9.29 -9.00 7.00
N SER A 179 9.13 -10.00 6.12
CA SER A 179 10.27 -10.71 5.51
C SER A 179 11.10 -9.76 4.63
N LEU A 180 10.45 -8.96 3.80
CA LEU A 180 11.12 -7.98 2.94
C LEU A 180 11.93 -6.98 3.75
N ALA A 181 11.42 -6.51 4.89
CA ALA A 181 12.13 -5.57 5.76
C ALA A 181 13.50 -6.11 6.20
N LEU A 182 13.56 -7.40 6.55
CA LEU A 182 14.81 -8.08 6.91
C LEU A 182 15.77 -8.17 5.73
N GLU A 183 15.27 -8.50 4.53
CA GLU A 183 16.08 -8.64 3.32
C GLU A 183 16.72 -7.32 2.88
N VAL A 184 15.98 -6.21 2.95
CA VAL A 184 16.41 -4.93 2.39
C VAL A 184 17.10 -4.00 3.39
N ALA A 185 17.08 -4.33 4.69
CA ALA A 185 17.69 -3.52 5.76
C ALA A 185 19.15 -3.17 5.49
N ARG A 186 19.96 -4.14 4.98
CA ARG A 186 21.37 -3.93 4.60
C ARG A 186 21.59 -2.86 3.54
N PHE A 187 20.55 -2.52 2.78
CA PHE A 187 20.58 -1.47 1.77
C PHE A 187 19.96 -0.15 2.28
N LYS A 188 19.70 -0.04 3.58
CA LYS A 188 19.05 1.13 4.19
C LYS A 188 17.69 1.46 3.55
N ILE A 189 17.00 0.47 3.01
CA ILE A 189 15.64 0.58 2.55
C ILE A 189 14.74 0.21 3.73
N LYS A 190 13.74 1.04 4.00
CA LYS A 190 12.77 0.87 5.07
C LYS A 190 11.49 0.27 4.53
N VAL A 191 10.80 -0.49 5.34
CA VAL A 191 9.49 -1.03 5.03
C VAL A 191 8.56 -0.69 6.19
N THR A 192 7.37 -0.20 5.87
CA THR A 192 6.28 0.00 6.85
C THR A 192 5.02 -0.66 6.31
N VAL A 193 4.42 -1.50 7.09
CA VAL A 193 3.07 -1.99 6.87
C VAL A 193 2.12 -0.96 7.48
N VAL A 194 1.22 -0.43 6.66
CA VAL A 194 0.18 0.47 7.12
C VAL A 194 -1.09 -0.35 7.29
N GLU A 195 -1.64 -0.34 8.50
CA GLU A 195 -2.78 -1.16 8.92
C GLU A 195 -3.97 -0.26 9.30
N PRO A 196 -4.70 0.26 8.30
CA PRO A 196 -5.87 1.07 8.58
C PRO A 196 -6.99 0.26 9.21
N GLY A 197 -7.68 0.84 10.18
CA GLY A 197 -9.03 0.44 10.56
C GLY A 197 -10.05 0.86 9.50
N PHE A 198 -11.22 1.30 9.92
CA PHE A 198 -12.28 1.71 9.00
C PHE A 198 -12.18 3.20 8.68
N PHE A 199 -11.81 3.54 7.44
CA PHE A 199 -11.69 4.90 6.93
C PHE A 199 -12.83 5.23 5.98
N ARG A 200 -13.36 6.46 6.09
CA ARG A 200 -14.48 6.94 5.27
C ARG A 200 -14.02 7.25 3.85
N THR A 201 -14.11 6.24 3.00
CA THR A 201 -13.79 6.27 1.58
C THR A 201 -14.85 5.48 0.82
N ASP A 202 -14.79 5.48 -0.50
CA ASP A 202 -15.64 4.64 -1.36
C ASP A 202 -15.24 3.15 -1.33
N PHE A 203 -14.48 2.69 -0.31
CA PHE A 203 -13.99 1.30 -0.28
C PHE A 203 -15.13 0.28 -0.20
N LEU A 204 -16.22 0.61 0.49
CA LEU A 204 -17.40 -0.24 0.60
C LEU A 204 -18.43 0.01 -0.52
N ASP A 205 -18.19 0.95 -1.44
CA ASP A 205 -19.03 1.12 -2.62
C ASP A 205 -18.83 -0.01 -3.64
N GLY A 206 -19.84 -0.34 -4.39
CA GLY A 206 -19.77 -1.36 -5.44
C GLY A 206 -18.71 -1.12 -6.52
N SER A 207 -18.10 0.06 -6.55
CA SER A 207 -16.94 0.38 -7.37
C SER A 207 -15.60 -0.10 -6.81
N SER A 208 -15.55 -0.44 -5.50
CA SER A 208 -14.35 -0.86 -4.77
C SER A 208 -14.50 -2.18 -4.03
N VAL A 209 -15.71 -2.63 -3.76
CA VAL A 209 -15.99 -3.92 -3.12
C VAL A 209 -16.71 -4.85 -4.09
N ARG A 210 -16.42 -6.13 -3.99
CA ARG A 210 -17.16 -7.21 -4.65
C ARG A 210 -17.70 -8.14 -3.57
N TYR A 211 -18.91 -8.59 -3.74
CA TYR A 211 -19.54 -9.55 -2.83
C TYR A 211 -19.65 -10.93 -3.51
N GLY A 212 -19.51 -11.98 -2.72
CA GLY A 212 -19.87 -13.35 -3.13
C GLY A 212 -21.38 -13.46 -3.44
N ALA A 213 -21.77 -14.56 -4.06
CA ALA A 213 -23.18 -14.87 -4.27
C ALA A 213 -23.90 -15.01 -2.91
N ARG A 214 -25.18 -14.58 -2.83
CA ARG A 214 -25.96 -14.68 -1.58
C ARG A 214 -26.89 -15.87 -1.69
N THR A 215 -26.34 -17.07 -1.71
CA THR A 215 -27.07 -18.32 -1.97
C THR A 215 -27.30 -19.18 -0.72
N VAL A 216 -26.51 -18.99 0.33
CA VAL A 216 -26.59 -19.74 1.58
C VAL A 216 -27.32 -18.91 2.63
N ALA A 217 -28.42 -19.45 3.18
CA ALA A 217 -29.29 -18.74 4.09
C ALA A 217 -28.94 -18.95 5.58
N ASP A 218 -28.17 -19.98 5.92
CA ASP A 218 -27.95 -20.43 7.30
C ASP A 218 -26.91 -19.62 8.07
N TYR A 219 -26.16 -18.76 7.37
CA TYR A 219 -25.15 -17.91 8.00
C TYR A 219 -25.70 -16.52 8.34
N PRO A 220 -25.38 -16.01 9.53
CA PRO A 220 -25.47 -14.59 9.76
C PRO A 220 -24.50 -13.85 8.82
N ARG A 221 -24.86 -12.66 8.38
CA ARG A 221 -24.03 -11.86 7.46
C ARG A 221 -23.65 -10.56 8.10
N ALA A 222 -22.37 -10.20 8.03
CA ALA A 222 -21.93 -8.87 8.37
C ALA A 222 -22.52 -7.85 7.38
N ASP A 223 -23.18 -6.82 7.89
CA ASP A 223 -23.77 -5.75 7.08
C ASP A 223 -22.75 -4.62 6.85
N TYR A 224 -21.85 -4.85 5.91
CA TYR A 224 -20.87 -3.83 5.51
C TYR A 224 -21.49 -2.70 4.69
N GLU A 225 -22.62 -2.96 4.01
CA GLU A 225 -23.28 -1.97 3.16
C GLU A 225 -23.86 -0.83 4.00
N SER A 226 -24.51 -1.16 5.13
CA SER A 226 -25.06 -0.13 6.04
C SER A 226 -23.99 0.68 6.75
N TYR A 227 -22.76 0.13 6.87
CA TYR A 227 -21.64 0.81 7.51
C TYR A 227 -20.92 1.80 6.58
N ASN A 228 -21.25 1.77 5.28
CA ASN A 228 -20.63 2.65 4.29
C ASN A 228 -20.91 4.13 4.62
N HIS A 229 -19.88 4.97 4.46
CA HIS A 229 -19.85 6.40 4.82
C HIS A 229 -20.07 6.72 6.32
N GLN A 230 -20.14 5.69 7.19
CA GLN A 230 -20.21 5.86 8.64
C GLN A 230 -18.87 5.56 9.35
N GLN A 231 -17.84 5.19 8.58
CA GLN A 231 -16.53 4.87 9.10
C GLN A 231 -15.94 6.06 9.88
N PRO A 232 -15.28 5.83 11.04
CA PRO A 232 -14.78 6.91 11.88
C PRO A 232 -13.51 7.57 11.35
N GLY A 233 -12.71 6.85 10.56
CA GLY A 233 -11.43 7.32 10.06
C GLY A 233 -11.55 8.39 8.98
N ASP A 234 -10.71 9.42 9.07
CA ASP A 234 -10.59 10.50 8.09
C ASP A 234 -9.40 10.19 7.14
N PRO A 235 -9.65 9.91 5.85
CA PRO A 235 -8.57 9.55 4.92
C PRO A 235 -7.57 10.68 4.67
N ALA A 236 -7.96 11.95 4.79
CA ALA A 236 -7.05 13.07 4.66
C ALA A 236 -6.08 13.16 5.86
N LYS A 237 -6.56 12.83 7.07
CA LYS A 237 -5.69 12.71 8.25
C LYS A 237 -4.72 11.54 8.10
N LEU A 238 -5.18 10.40 7.55
CA LEU A 238 -4.32 9.26 7.28
C LEU A 238 -3.23 9.61 6.26
N GLY A 239 -3.58 10.30 5.17
CA GLY A 239 -2.61 10.76 4.18
C GLY A 239 -1.48 11.60 4.81
N ARG A 240 -1.82 12.56 5.68
CA ARG A 240 -0.84 13.35 6.42
C ARG A 240 0.01 12.52 7.38
N ALA A 241 -0.60 11.57 8.09
CA ALA A 241 0.12 10.68 9.00
C ALA A 241 1.12 9.79 8.24
N ILE A 242 0.75 9.27 7.07
CA ILE A 242 1.65 8.48 6.21
C ILE A 242 2.84 9.33 5.73
N VAL A 243 2.62 10.58 5.34
CA VAL A 243 3.71 11.50 4.98
C VAL A 243 4.64 11.72 6.18
N GLN A 244 4.07 11.89 7.37
CA GLN A 244 4.85 12.03 8.60
C GLN A 244 5.68 10.77 8.90
N VAL A 245 5.10 9.57 8.80
CA VAL A 245 5.82 8.30 8.94
C VAL A 245 6.98 8.20 7.95
N ALA A 246 6.76 8.59 6.69
CA ALA A 246 7.80 8.55 5.67
C ALA A 246 8.95 9.56 5.90
N THR A 247 8.78 10.52 6.80
CA THR A 247 9.84 11.48 7.17
C THR A 247 10.65 11.04 8.41
N MET A 248 10.21 10.03 9.14
CA MET A 248 10.91 9.53 10.33
C MET A 248 12.27 8.93 9.97
N SER A 249 13.27 9.19 10.80
CA SER A 249 14.58 8.54 10.68
C SER A 249 14.47 7.02 10.89
N GLU A 250 13.65 6.61 11.83
CA GLU A 250 13.33 5.22 12.17
C GLU A 250 11.80 5.03 12.17
N PRO A 251 11.19 4.80 11.00
CA PRO A 251 9.76 4.55 10.93
C PRO A 251 9.42 3.19 11.54
N PRO A 252 8.21 3.01 12.08
CA PRO A 252 7.76 1.72 12.56
C PRO A 252 7.63 0.71 11.40
N LEU A 253 7.87 -0.57 11.69
CA LEU A 253 7.53 -1.64 10.74
C LEU A 253 6.00 -1.77 10.61
N HIS A 254 5.26 -1.66 11.72
CA HIS A 254 3.80 -1.70 11.76
C HIS A 254 3.24 -0.34 12.17
N PHE A 255 2.36 0.21 11.35
CA PHE A 255 1.67 1.47 11.62
C PHE A 255 0.16 1.27 11.63
N LEU A 256 -0.39 1.01 12.81
CA LEU A 256 -1.83 0.93 13.05
C LEU A 256 -2.45 2.32 12.93
N ALA A 257 -3.40 2.48 12.04
CA ALA A 257 -4.04 3.75 11.78
C ALA A 257 -5.54 3.73 12.15
N GLY A 258 -5.91 4.59 13.08
CA GLY A 258 -7.25 4.68 13.65
C GLY A 258 -7.35 4.07 15.05
N THR A 259 -8.25 4.63 15.89
CA THR A 259 -8.50 4.10 17.24
C THR A 259 -9.06 2.70 17.24
N ASP A 260 -9.87 2.38 16.25
CA ASP A 260 -10.41 1.04 16.00
C ASP A 260 -9.30 0.04 15.65
N ALA A 261 -8.35 0.41 14.78
CA ALA A 261 -7.22 -0.44 14.45
C ALA A 261 -6.36 -0.75 15.69
N VAL A 262 -6.02 0.27 16.48
CA VAL A 262 -5.25 0.10 17.72
C VAL A 262 -5.99 -0.81 18.69
N LYS A 263 -7.30 -0.61 18.89
CA LYS A 263 -8.10 -1.45 19.77
C LYS A 263 -8.13 -2.91 19.31
N TYR A 264 -8.48 -3.15 18.05
CA TYR A 264 -8.57 -4.51 17.50
C TYR A 264 -7.23 -5.24 17.53
N ALA A 265 -6.13 -4.57 17.23
CA ALA A 265 -4.81 -5.16 17.31
C ALA A 265 -4.46 -5.53 18.75
N THR A 266 -4.72 -4.65 19.73
CA THR A 266 -4.48 -4.93 21.15
C THR A 266 -5.27 -6.17 21.59
N ASP A 267 -6.58 -6.20 21.33
CA ASP A 267 -7.44 -7.34 21.66
C ASP A 267 -6.95 -8.65 20.98
N ALA A 268 -6.45 -8.57 19.75
CA ALA A 268 -5.93 -9.73 19.02
C ALA A 268 -4.58 -10.22 19.59
N PHE A 269 -3.69 -9.33 20.03
CA PHE A 269 -2.44 -9.70 20.70
C PHE A 269 -2.72 -10.42 22.02
N GLU A 270 -3.61 -9.87 22.83
CA GLU A 270 -3.97 -10.48 24.13
C GLU A 270 -4.55 -11.88 23.95
N ARG A 271 -5.45 -12.05 22.98
CA ARG A 271 -6.04 -13.36 22.66
C ARG A 271 -4.97 -14.36 22.20
N ARG A 272 -4.12 -13.99 21.22
CA ARG A 272 -3.06 -14.86 20.72
C ARG A 272 -2.05 -15.22 21.84
N ARG A 273 -1.74 -14.29 22.70
CA ARG A 273 -0.86 -14.53 23.85
C ARG A 273 -1.48 -15.56 24.80
N ALA A 274 -2.76 -15.41 25.12
CA ALA A 274 -3.47 -16.36 25.98
C ALA A 274 -3.52 -17.77 25.37
N GLU A 275 -3.72 -17.88 24.04
CA GLU A 275 -3.68 -19.16 23.33
C GLU A 275 -2.29 -19.81 23.41
N VAL A 276 -1.22 -19.05 23.19
CA VAL A 276 0.16 -19.54 23.33
C VAL A 276 0.40 -20.03 24.74
N ASP A 277 0.07 -19.24 25.75
CA ASP A 277 0.32 -19.56 27.15
C ASP A 277 -0.47 -20.81 27.60
N SER A 278 -1.72 -20.99 27.13
CA SER A 278 -2.56 -22.12 27.48
C SER A 278 -2.12 -23.46 26.86
N HIS A 279 -1.41 -23.43 25.74
CA HIS A 279 -1.00 -24.62 24.99
C HIS A 279 0.52 -24.85 24.98
N ALA A 280 1.31 -23.96 25.62
CA ALA A 280 2.77 -24.02 25.62
C ALA A 280 3.31 -25.38 26.10
N ALA A 281 2.72 -25.95 27.16
CA ALA A 281 3.15 -27.24 27.72
C ALA A 281 3.00 -28.39 26.71
N LEU A 282 1.95 -28.37 25.89
CA LEU A 282 1.76 -29.36 24.81
C LEU A 282 2.70 -29.05 23.64
N SER A 283 2.84 -27.81 23.26
CA SER A 283 3.64 -27.41 22.11
C SER A 283 5.11 -27.84 22.22
N VAL A 284 5.71 -27.70 23.40
CA VAL A 284 7.13 -28.08 23.60
C VAL A 284 7.37 -29.60 23.59
N THR A 285 6.33 -30.43 23.70
CA THR A 285 6.47 -31.90 23.58
C THR A 285 6.73 -32.35 22.15
N THR A 286 6.65 -31.46 21.17
CA THR A 286 6.93 -31.77 19.76
C THR A 286 8.41 -31.65 19.40
N ASP A 287 9.27 -31.26 20.35
CA ASP A 287 10.70 -31.22 20.14
C ASP A 287 11.29 -32.65 20.12
N ILE A 288 12.42 -32.80 19.42
CA ILE A 288 13.18 -34.05 19.43
C ILE A 288 13.80 -34.22 20.82
N ASP A 289 13.62 -35.43 21.41
CA ASP A 289 14.28 -35.79 22.68
C ASP A 289 15.80 -35.65 22.53
N ARG A 290 16.41 -34.91 23.45
CA ARG A 290 17.87 -34.68 23.46
C ARG A 290 18.57 -35.67 24.37
#